data_bd51283f7ab15899945d60474e284468
#
_entry.id   bd51283f7ab15899945d60474e284468
#
_cell.length_a   1.000
_cell.length_b   1.000
_cell.length_c   1.000
_cell.angle_alpha   90.00
_cell.angle_beta   90.00
_cell.angle_gamma   90.00
#
_symmetry.space_group_name_H-M   'P 1'
#
loop_
_entity.id
_entity.type
_entity.pdbx_description
1 polymer ?
#
loop_
_entity_poly.entity_id
_entity_poly.type
_entity_poly.pdbx_seq_one_letter_code
_entity_poly.pdbx_strand_id
1 'polypeptide(L)'
;MRFEPPKEEEIKTIFSQFKEVRFLNAGGFKAVYKVVANVGYEAFKIVHIPETSGIEPEVSNEIRKESLGRIAREIRILNDCKSPEIVKLGSIQPKQVILSNHEYVAYSEEFLDGNTLRELIKQSVKPSEEDLRSLFISLLKAIRELWSLNVIHRDIKPDNVMNLNRKDRRYVLLDLGIAFSISDTPLTFNGANRLPPGTYRYLAPEMLQPGFRESLDFRSDIYSAALTIYEYAAGQHPLAKNKDDLIATLSRIVRESPKSLGEYRADLSPFFIGTIDQMLKKIPALRPSNINLLIDKLEKNV
;
A
#
# COMPACT_ATOMS: atom_id res chain seq x y z
N MET A 1 5.71 13.74 18.97
CA MET A 1 6.79 14.32 18.13
C MET A 1 6.53 13.96 16.67
N ARG A 2 6.82 14.87 15.74
CA ARG A 2 6.75 14.57 14.30
C ARG A 2 8.04 13.85 13.94
N PHE A 3 7.94 12.73 13.22
CA PHE A 3 9.10 12.00 12.73
C PHE A 3 9.95 12.89 11.82
N GLU A 4 11.24 13.03 12.14
CA GLU A 4 12.23 13.71 11.31
C GLU A 4 13.14 12.67 10.66
N PRO A 5 13.22 12.66 9.31
CA PRO A 5 14.07 11.71 8.61
C PRO A 5 15.56 11.96 8.94
N PRO A 6 16.38 10.92 9.17
CA PRO A 6 17.83 11.05 9.30
C PRO A 6 18.45 11.74 8.10
N LYS A 7 19.53 12.50 8.32
CA LYS A 7 20.26 13.18 7.25
C LYS A 7 21.03 12.18 6.37
N GLU A 8 21.18 12.50 5.10
CA GLU A 8 21.89 11.65 4.12
C GLU A 8 23.31 11.32 4.55
N GLU A 9 24.03 12.29 5.17
CA GLU A 9 25.40 12.11 5.68
C GLU A 9 25.47 11.11 6.84
N GLU A 10 24.47 11.13 7.74
CA GLU A 10 24.40 10.18 8.85
C GLU A 10 24.22 8.75 8.34
N ILE A 11 23.34 8.57 7.35
CA ILE A 11 23.12 7.27 6.70
C ILE A 11 24.41 6.80 6.04
N LYS A 12 25.09 7.69 5.29
CA LYS A 12 26.34 7.38 4.59
C LYS A 12 27.47 7.02 5.55
N THR A 13 27.48 7.59 6.75
CA THR A 13 28.45 7.26 7.78
C THR A 13 28.29 5.83 8.31
N ILE A 14 27.05 5.40 8.54
CA ILE A 14 26.76 4.05 9.07
C ILE A 14 26.80 2.99 7.96
N PHE A 15 26.36 3.36 6.75
CA PHE A 15 26.33 2.51 5.57
C PHE A 15 27.37 2.99 4.55
N SER A 16 28.66 2.90 4.92
CA SER A 16 29.80 3.37 4.13
C SER A 16 29.92 2.71 2.74
N GLN A 17 29.25 1.57 2.52
CA GLN A 17 29.15 0.91 1.22
C GLN A 17 28.28 1.68 0.21
N PHE A 18 27.47 2.65 0.64
CA PHE A 18 26.68 3.46 -0.30
C PHE A 18 27.55 4.53 -0.96
N LYS A 19 27.59 4.50 -2.30
CA LYS A 19 28.30 5.53 -3.08
C LYS A 19 27.53 6.85 -3.07
N GLU A 20 26.20 6.77 -3.10
CA GLU A 20 25.27 7.90 -3.08
C GLU A 20 24.09 7.58 -2.17
N VAL A 21 23.61 8.59 -1.45
CA VAL A 21 22.38 8.56 -0.66
C VAL A 21 21.60 9.81 -1.01
N ARG A 22 20.35 9.68 -1.43
CA ARG A 22 19.45 10.80 -1.75
C ARG A 22 18.09 10.56 -1.13
N PHE A 23 17.61 11.50 -0.34
CA PHE A 23 16.28 11.47 0.24
C PHE A 23 15.20 11.49 -0.87
N LEU A 24 14.20 10.62 -0.76
CA LEU A 24 13.06 10.56 -1.67
C LEU A 24 11.77 11.03 -1.00
N ASN A 25 11.42 10.44 0.14
CA ASN A 25 10.14 10.69 0.79
C ASN A 25 10.18 10.23 2.26
N ALA A 26 9.27 10.81 3.07
CA ALA A 26 9.01 10.34 4.42
C ALA A 26 7.53 10.44 4.76
N GLY A 27 7.04 9.51 5.60
CA GLY A 27 5.68 9.52 6.09
C GLY A 27 5.53 8.64 7.33
N GLY A 28 4.69 9.08 8.26
CA GLY A 28 4.48 8.36 9.51
C GLY A 28 5.79 8.17 10.30
N PHE A 29 6.29 6.96 10.29
CA PHE A 29 7.54 6.56 11.00
C PHE A 29 8.60 6.01 10.04
N LYS A 30 8.46 6.23 8.73
CA LYS A 30 9.33 5.66 7.70
C LYS A 30 9.88 6.75 6.78
N ALA A 31 11.17 6.67 6.48
CA ALA A 31 11.83 7.45 5.43
C ALA A 31 12.40 6.52 4.36
N VAL A 32 12.40 6.99 3.12
CA VAL A 32 12.89 6.27 1.95
C VAL A 32 13.95 7.11 1.25
N TYR A 33 15.07 6.47 0.94
CA TYR A 33 16.21 7.08 0.24
C TYR A 33 16.54 6.27 -1.01
N LYS A 34 16.88 6.94 -2.09
CA LYS A 34 17.56 6.30 -3.22
C LYS A 34 19.02 6.16 -2.86
N VAL A 35 19.54 4.96 -2.92
CA VAL A 35 20.95 4.69 -2.66
C VAL A 35 21.60 4.00 -3.85
N VAL A 36 22.91 4.19 -4.01
CA VAL A 36 23.72 3.40 -4.92
C VAL A 36 24.48 2.38 -4.12
N ALA A 37 23.98 1.15 -4.14
CA ALA A 37 24.61 -0.02 -3.52
C ALA A 37 25.50 -0.76 -4.53
N ASN A 38 26.11 -1.87 -4.13
CA ASN A 38 27.01 -2.66 -4.99
C ASN A 38 26.31 -3.23 -6.25
N VAL A 39 25.00 -3.49 -6.15
CA VAL A 39 24.18 -4.07 -7.23
C VAL A 39 23.44 -3.02 -8.06
N GLY A 40 23.60 -1.72 -7.77
CA GLY A 40 22.93 -0.63 -8.46
C GLY A 40 22.08 0.24 -7.55
N TYR A 41 21.03 0.84 -8.12
CA TYR A 41 20.10 1.67 -7.36
C TYR A 41 19.14 0.81 -6.52
N GLU A 42 18.97 1.19 -5.26
CA GLU A 42 17.99 0.59 -4.35
C GLU A 42 17.18 1.66 -3.61
N ALA A 43 15.97 1.31 -3.20
CA ALA A 43 15.15 2.09 -2.29
C ALA A 43 15.48 1.66 -0.85
N PHE A 44 16.26 2.47 -0.16
CA PHE A 44 16.68 2.21 1.21
C PHE A 44 15.65 2.78 2.18
N LYS A 45 15.04 1.92 2.97
CA LYS A 45 14.02 2.25 3.96
C LYS A 45 14.61 2.31 5.36
N ILE A 46 14.26 3.34 6.09
CA ILE A 46 14.56 3.50 7.52
C ILE A 46 13.24 3.66 8.25
N VAL A 47 12.91 2.71 9.12
CA VAL A 47 11.67 2.68 9.89
C VAL A 47 12.00 3.00 11.34
N HIS A 48 11.47 4.11 11.85
CA HIS A 48 11.68 4.56 13.22
C HIS A 48 10.94 3.65 14.20
N ILE A 49 11.62 3.23 15.25
CA ILE A 49 11.01 2.55 16.39
C ILE A 49 10.58 3.63 17.39
N PRO A 50 9.28 3.75 17.70
CA PRO A 50 8.79 4.84 18.53
C PRO A 50 9.48 4.89 19.89
N GLU A 51 9.91 6.09 20.27
CA GLU A 51 10.39 6.34 21.62
C GLU A 51 9.25 6.34 22.62
N THR A 52 9.55 5.83 23.76
CA THR A 52 8.61 5.62 24.86
C THR A 52 9.08 6.29 26.15
N SER A 53 9.85 7.39 26.03
CA SER A 53 10.29 8.20 27.17
C SER A 53 9.08 8.72 27.95
N GLY A 54 9.05 8.49 29.25
CA GLY A 54 7.93 8.90 30.11
C GLY A 54 6.72 7.94 30.13
N ILE A 55 6.85 6.77 29.51
CA ILE A 55 5.85 5.70 29.56
C ILE A 55 6.35 4.57 30.47
N GLU A 56 5.44 3.90 31.15
CA GLU A 56 5.75 2.73 31.98
C GLU A 56 6.59 1.70 31.21
N PRO A 57 7.63 1.11 31.80
CA PRO A 57 8.57 0.22 31.10
C PRO A 57 7.91 -0.97 30.40
N GLU A 58 6.86 -1.54 30.99
CA GLU A 58 6.10 -2.66 30.40
C GLU A 58 5.40 -2.24 29.12
N VAL A 59 4.66 -1.12 29.15
CA VAL A 59 3.97 -0.57 27.98
C VAL A 59 4.96 -0.16 26.88
N SER A 60 6.10 0.41 27.30
CA SER A 60 7.21 0.76 26.42
C SER A 60 7.73 -0.47 25.64
N ASN A 61 7.98 -1.56 26.35
CA ASN A 61 8.46 -2.82 25.76
C ASN A 61 7.42 -3.43 24.82
N GLU A 62 6.13 -3.33 25.13
CA GLU A 62 5.06 -3.81 24.24
C GLU A 62 5.01 -3.01 22.94
N ILE A 63 5.05 -1.69 22.99
CA ILE A 63 5.06 -0.81 21.80
C ILE A 63 6.25 -1.13 20.91
N ARG A 64 7.43 -1.29 21.51
CA ARG A 64 8.65 -1.64 20.79
C ARG A 64 8.54 -3.02 20.12
N LYS A 65 8.09 -4.02 20.88
CA LYS A 65 7.87 -5.40 20.37
C LYS A 65 6.87 -5.43 19.23
N GLU A 66 5.77 -4.69 19.36
CA GLU A 66 4.75 -4.57 18.31
C GLU A 66 5.33 -3.94 17.04
N SER A 67 6.10 -2.85 17.17
CA SER A 67 6.72 -2.16 16.05
C SER A 67 7.72 -3.05 15.31
N LEU A 68 8.61 -3.73 16.03
CA LEU A 68 9.55 -4.70 15.46
C LEU A 68 8.83 -5.88 14.80
N GLY A 69 7.76 -6.39 15.44
CA GLY A 69 6.95 -7.47 14.89
C GLY A 69 6.27 -7.12 13.56
N ARG A 70 5.81 -5.86 13.41
CA ARG A 70 5.24 -5.38 12.14
C ARG A 70 6.28 -5.32 11.04
N ILE A 71 7.46 -4.77 11.32
CA ILE A 71 8.55 -4.68 10.35
C ILE A 71 9.03 -6.08 9.94
N ALA A 72 9.24 -6.98 10.90
CA ALA A 72 9.63 -8.35 10.63
C ALA A 72 8.60 -9.09 9.77
N ARG A 73 7.30 -8.83 9.99
CA ARG A 73 6.22 -9.39 9.17
C ARG A 73 6.26 -8.86 7.75
N GLU A 74 6.40 -7.54 7.55
CA GLU A 74 6.52 -6.92 6.23
C GLU A 74 7.65 -7.59 5.43
N ILE A 75 8.84 -7.69 6.05
CA ILE A 75 10.02 -8.28 5.42
C ILE A 75 9.80 -9.76 5.08
N ARG A 76 9.20 -10.55 5.99
CA ARG A 76 8.89 -11.95 5.74
C ARG A 76 7.97 -12.10 4.54
N ILE A 77 6.87 -11.33 4.48
CA ILE A 77 5.92 -11.40 3.37
C ILE A 77 6.61 -11.01 2.05
N LEU A 78 7.41 -9.94 2.04
CA LEU A 78 8.18 -9.54 0.85
C LEU A 78 9.14 -10.65 0.39
N ASN A 79 9.79 -11.34 1.34
CA ASN A 79 10.68 -12.46 1.02
C ASN A 79 9.95 -13.65 0.41
N ASP A 80 8.74 -13.92 0.87
CA ASP A 80 7.93 -15.06 0.42
C ASP A 80 7.19 -14.78 -0.90
N CYS A 81 6.96 -13.51 -1.24
CA CYS A 81 6.30 -13.09 -2.47
C CYS A 81 7.16 -13.35 -3.72
N LYS A 82 6.60 -14.07 -4.70
CA LYS A 82 7.25 -14.36 -5.98
C LYS A 82 6.73 -13.50 -7.13
N SER A 83 5.51 -12.97 -7.01
CA SER A 83 4.86 -12.16 -8.04
C SER A 83 5.71 -10.94 -8.43
N PRO A 84 5.91 -10.67 -9.72
CA PRO A 84 6.59 -9.46 -10.18
C PRO A 84 5.77 -8.18 -9.94
N GLU A 85 4.47 -8.30 -9.68
CA GLU A 85 3.58 -7.18 -9.39
C GLU A 85 3.70 -6.66 -7.94
N ILE A 86 4.57 -7.27 -7.12
CA ILE A 86 4.90 -6.81 -5.77
C ILE A 86 6.38 -6.42 -5.73
N VAL A 87 6.70 -5.30 -5.06
CA VAL A 87 8.07 -4.85 -4.86
C VAL A 87 8.94 -5.93 -4.21
N LYS A 88 10.20 -6.03 -4.62
CA LYS A 88 11.14 -7.05 -4.10
C LYS A 88 12.10 -6.46 -3.07
N LEU A 89 12.53 -7.28 -2.12
CA LEU A 89 13.64 -6.91 -1.24
C LEU A 89 14.91 -6.65 -2.05
N GLY A 90 15.67 -5.67 -1.61
CA GLY A 90 16.98 -5.33 -2.15
C GLY A 90 18.13 -6.12 -1.48
N SER A 91 19.36 -5.64 -1.67
CA SER A 91 20.55 -6.32 -1.18
C SER A 91 20.85 -6.07 0.31
N ILE A 92 20.31 -4.98 0.89
CA ILE A 92 20.54 -4.62 2.27
C ILE A 92 19.56 -5.36 3.17
N GLN A 93 20.10 -6.32 3.89
CA GLN A 93 19.35 -7.11 4.86
C GLN A 93 18.86 -6.26 6.04
N PRO A 94 17.73 -6.60 6.67
CA PRO A 94 17.19 -5.89 7.81
C PRO A 94 18.19 -5.80 8.95
N LYS A 95 18.45 -4.58 9.42
CA LYS A 95 19.38 -4.32 10.51
C LYS A 95 18.85 -3.22 11.43
N GLN A 96 18.91 -3.45 12.74
CA GLN A 96 18.67 -2.39 13.72
C GLN A 96 19.88 -1.46 13.78
N VAL A 97 19.62 -0.16 13.76
CA VAL A 97 20.65 0.88 13.79
C VAL A 97 20.21 2.03 14.69
N ILE A 98 21.18 2.74 15.25
CA ILE A 98 20.95 3.97 16.01
C ILE A 98 21.49 5.13 15.18
N LEU A 99 20.64 6.12 14.92
CA LEU A 99 20.95 7.36 14.21
C LEU A 99 20.44 8.52 15.05
N SER A 100 21.26 9.52 15.32
CA SER A 100 20.89 10.71 16.13
C SER A 100 20.17 10.36 17.44
N ASN A 101 20.63 9.31 18.14
CA ASN A 101 20.04 8.75 19.39
C ASN A 101 18.65 8.12 19.25
N HIS A 102 18.14 7.93 18.03
CA HIS A 102 16.88 7.23 17.77
C HIS A 102 17.14 5.83 17.21
N GLU A 103 16.28 4.88 17.55
CA GLU A 103 16.37 3.50 17.07
C GLU A 103 15.57 3.32 15.77
N TYR A 104 16.16 2.62 14.81
CA TYR A 104 15.55 2.34 13.52
C TYR A 104 15.78 0.89 13.10
N VAL A 105 14.90 0.39 12.22
CA VAL A 105 15.21 -0.77 11.37
C VAL A 105 15.45 -0.26 9.95
N ALA A 106 16.59 -0.64 9.40
CA ALA A 106 17.00 -0.28 8.04
C ALA A 106 17.04 -1.53 7.15
N TYR A 107 16.53 -1.44 5.92
CA TYR A 107 16.57 -2.47 4.89
C TYR A 107 16.39 -1.82 3.51
N SER A 108 16.57 -2.58 2.44
CA SER A 108 16.32 -2.05 1.11
C SER A 108 15.29 -2.87 0.34
N GLU A 109 14.71 -2.20 -0.64
CA GLU A 109 13.92 -2.78 -1.71
C GLU A 109 14.53 -2.41 -3.07
N GLU A 110 14.13 -3.10 -4.12
CA GLU A 110 14.48 -2.70 -5.48
C GLU A 110 14.06 -1.25 -5.74
N PHE A 111 14.91 -0.50 -6.43
CA PHE A 111 14.53 0.84 -6.87
C PHE A 111 13.68 0.74 -8.12
N LEU A 112 12.47 1.26 -8.05
CA LEU A 112 11.51 1.28 -9.15
C LEU A 112 11.53 2.66 -9.81
N ASP A 113 11.97 2.70 -11.07
CA ASP A 113 12.02 3.93 -11.86
C ASP A 113 10.65 4.18 -12.53
N GLY A 114 9.94 5.17 -12.02
CA GLY A 114 8.58 5.50 -12.46
C GLY A 114 7.91 6.52 -11.55
N ASN A 115 6.60 6.65 -11.69
CA ASN A 115 5.78 7.53 -10.88
C ASN A 115 4.74 6.72 -10.10
N THR A 116 4.40 7.15 -8.89
CA THR A 116 3.21 6.63 -8.21
C THR A 116 1.94 7.05 -8.94
N LEU A 117 0.87 6.28 -8.82
CA LEU A 117 -0.44 6.71 -9.37
C LEU A 117 -0.89 8.04 -8.75
N ARG A 118 -0.52 8.31 -7.50
CA ARG A 118 -0.78 9.60 -6.83
C ARG A 118 -0.13 10.76 -7.56
N GLU A 119 1.11 10.61 -8.00
CA GLU A 119 1.83 11.63 -8.79
C GLU A 119 1.16 11.82 -10.15
N LEU A 120 0.78 10.74 -10.83
CA LEU A 120 0.08 10.82 -12.11
C LEU A 120 -1.30 11.49 -12.00
N ILE A 121 -2.05 11.21 -10.93
CA ILE A 121 -3.33 11.89 -10.64
C ILE A 121 -3.09 13.40 -10.44
N LYS A 122 -2.08 13.79 -9.66
CA LYS A 122 -1.72 15.21 -9.46
C LYS A 122 -1.30 15.91 -10.76
N GLN A 123 -0.68 15.17 -11.68
CA GLN A 123 -0.32 15.66 -13.01
C GLN A 123 -1.50 15.67 -13.99
N SER A 124 -2.69 15.27 -13.55
CA SER A 124 -3.90 15.17 -14.36
C SER A 124 -3.74 14.23 -15.58
N VAL A 125 -2.91 13.19 -15.43
CA VAL A 125 -2.76 12.16 -16.48
C VAL A 125 -4.08 11.42 -16.63
N LYS A 126 -4.60 11.37 -17.86
CA LYS A 126 -5.81 10.61 -18.20
C LYS A 126 -5.41 9.26 -18.80
N PRO A 127 -5.52 8.13 -18.06
CA PRO A 127 -5.14 6.81 -18.58
C PRO A 127 -6.13 6.32 -19.65
N SER A 128 -5.64 5.55 -20.62
CA SER A 128 -6.49 4.80 -21.57
C SER A 128 -7.17 3.61 -20.88
N GLU A 129 -8.15 2.99 -21.52
CA GLU A 129 -8.75 1.75 -20.98
C GLU A 129 -7.73 0.61 -20.92
N GLU A 130 -6.82 0.53 -21.89
CA GLU A 130 -5.73 -0.45 -21.90
C GLU A 130 -4.83 -0.28 -20.67
N ASP A 131 -4.46 0.98 -20.34
CA ASP A 131 -3.67 1.30 -19.14
C ASP A 131 -4.39 0.88 -17.86
N LEU A 132 -5.67 1.22 -17.74
CA LEU A 132 -6.49 0.86 -16.59
C LEU A 132 -6.68 -0.64 -16.46
N ARG A 133 -6.85 -1.35 -17.55
CA ARG A 133 -6.96 -2.81 -17.60
C ARG A 133 -5.67 -3.49 -17.18
N SER A 134 -4.53 -3.02 -17.70
CA SER A 134 -3.21 -3.50 -17.32
C SER A 134 -2.93 -3.27 -15.82
N LEU A 135 -3.25 -2.08 -15.30
CA LEU A 135 -3.18 -1.77 -13.87
C LEU A 135 -4.03 -2.75 -13.06
N PHE A 136 -5.25 -2.98 -13.50
CA PHE A 136 -6.18 -3.83 -12.79
C PHE A 136 -5.69 -5.28 -12.71
N ILE A 137 -5.27 -5.85 -13.85
CA ILE A 137 -4.69 -7.19 -13.91
C ILE A 137 -3.48 -7.30 -12.99
N SER A 138 -2.59 -6.29 -12.97
CA SER A 138 -1.42 -6.28 -12.09
C SER A 138 -1.81 -6.28 -10.61
N LEU A 139 -2.78 -5.45 -10.20
CA LEU A 139 -3.27 -5.44 -8.81
C LEU A 139 -3.95 -6.76 -8.43
N LEU A 140 -4.74 -7.37 -9.32
CA LEU A 140 -5.35 -8.67 -9.08
C LEU A 140 -4.31 -9.79 -8.94
N LYS A 141 -3.24 -9.78 -9.74
CA LYS A 141 -2.13 -10.73 -9.62
C LYS A 141 -1.40 -10.55 -8.29
N ALA A 142 -1.15 -9.31 -7.85
CA ALA A 142 -0.58 -9.03 -6.53
C ALA A 142 -1.50 -9.51 -5.39
N ILE A 143 -2.80 -9.20 -5.44
CA ILE A 143 -3.78 -9.65 -4.43
C ILE A 143 -3.85 -11.17 -4.38
N ARG A 144 -3.86 -11.85 -5.53
CA ARG A 144 -3.87 -13.32 -5.61
C ARG A 144 -2.65 -13.93 -4.95
N GLU A 145 -1.46 -13.37 -5.19
CA GLU A 145 -0.22 -13.82 -4.55
C GLU A 145 -0.30 -13.68 -3.04
N LEU A 146 -0.68 -12.48 -2.55
CA LEU A 146 -0.82 -12.24 -1.11
C LEU A 146 -1.85 -13.18 -0.48
N TRP A 147 -2.99 -13.39 -1.14
CA TRP A 147 -4.01 -14.31 -0.65
C TRP A 147 -3.53 -15.76 -0.59
N SER A 148 -2.69 -16.21 -1.53
CA SER A 148 -2.08 -17.54 -1.48
C SER A 148 -1.15 -17.74 -0.28
N LEU A 149 -0.63 -16.63 0.28
CA LEU A 149 0.17 -16.59 1.51
C LEU A 149 -0.69 -16.31 2.76
N ASN A 150 -2.03 -16.33 2.64
CA ASN A 150 -2.98 -15.93 3.69
C ASN A 150 -2.77 -14.50 4.19
N VAL A 151 -2.41 -13.60 3.29
CA VAL A 151 -2.16 -12.18 3.58
C VAL A 151 -3.18 -11.30 2.88
N ILE A 152 -3.67 -10.29 3.58
CA ILE A 152 -4.47 -9.18 3.05
C ILE A 152 -3.65 -7.91 3.18
N HIS A 153 -3.53 -7.14 2.10
CA HIS A 153 -2.68 -5.94 2.02
C HIS A 153 -3.19 -4.78 2.88
N ARG A 154 -4.47 -4.45 2.76
CA ARG A 154 -5.21 -3.44 3.53
C ARG A 154 -4.84 -1.98 3.27
N ASP A 155 -3.85 -1.69 2.44
CA ASP A 155 -3.42 -0.33 2.11
C ASP A 155 -3.18 -0.14 0.60
N ILE A 156 -4.03 -0.75 -0.24
CA ILE A 156 -3.98 -0.52 -1.69
C ILE A 156 -4.57 0.87 -1.96
N LYS A 157 -3.72 1.77 -2.45
CA LYS A 157 -4.05 3.18 -2.75
C LYS A 157 -3.10 3.74 -3.81
N PRO A 158 -3.43 4.87 -4.46
CA PRO A 158 -2.57 5.45 -5.51
C PRO A 158 -1.14 5.75 -5.07
N ASP A 159 -0.92 6.03 -3.79
CA ASP A 159 0.41 6.29 -3.23
C ASP A 159 1.29 5.03 -3.17
N ASN A 160 0.67 3.85 -3.11
CA ASN A 160 1.32 2.55 -2.98
C ASN A 160 1.36 1.75 -4.29
N VAL A 161 1.10 2.36 -5.43
CA VAL A 161 1.21 1.71 -6.74
C VAL A 161 2.12 2.53 -7.64
N MET A 162 3.20 1.91 -8.09
CA MET A 162 4.12 2.48 -9.07
C MET A 162 3.69 2.13 -10.49
N ASN A 163 3.72 3.12 -11.37
CA ASN A 163 3.69 2.95 -12.83
C ASN A 163 5.12 3.10 -13.35
N LEU A 164 5.69 2.02 -13.84
CA LEU A 164 7.07 1.98 -14.34
C LEU A 164 7.12 2.31 -15.84
N ASN A 165 8.25 2.86 -16.27
CA ASN A 165 8.54 3.11 -17.68
C ASN A 165 8.91 1.81 -18.45
N ARG A 166 8.29 0.68 -18.10
CA ARG A 166 8.54 -0.66 -18.63
C ARG A 166 7.22 -1.33 -19.01
N LYS A 167 7.17 -1.98 -20.18
CA LYS A 167 5.95 -2.68 -20.62
C LYS A 167 5.78 -4.07 -19.99
N ASP A 168 6.88 -4.77 -19.74
CA ASP A 168 6.90 -6.13 -19.20
C ASP A 168 6.51 -6.20 -17.70
N ARG A 169 6.70 -5.10 -16.98
CA ARG A 169 6.36 -4.97 -15.55
C ARG A 169 5.90 -3.53 -15.29
N ARG A 170 4.71 -3.20 -15.74
CA ARG A 170 4.26 -1.81 -15.75
C ARG A 170 3.80 -1.30 -14.40
N TYR A 171 3.07 -2.10 -13.64
CA TYR A 171 2.52 -1.69 -12.36
C TYR A 171 3.02 -2.58 -11.23
N VAL A 172 3.48 -1.96 -10.15
CA VAL A 172 4.03 -2.65 -8.98
C VAL A 172 3.40 -2.10 -7.71
N LEU A 173 2.89 -3.01 -6.88
CA LEU A 173 2.33 -2.71 -5.57
C LEU A 173 3.47 -2.59 -4.54
N LEU A 174 3.44 -1.51 -3.77
CA LEU A 174 4.40 -1.18 -2.72
C LEU A 174 3.80 -1.41 -1.33
N ASP A 175 4.68 -1.42 -0.34
CA ASP A 175 4.39 -1.19 1.08
C ASP A 175 3.40 -2.17 1.73
N LEU A 176 3.94 -3.23 2.31
CA LEU A 176 3.21 -4.22 3.10
C LEU A 176 3.14 -3.89 4.60
N GLY A 177 3.48 -2.65 5.00
CA GLY A 177 3.65 -2.26 6.42
C GLY A 177 2.40 -2.39 7.29
N ILE A 178 1.20 -2.49 6.71
CA ILE A 178 -0.04 -2.79 7.44
C ILE A 178 -0.70 -4.10 7.00
N ALA A 179 -0.01 -4.88 6.17
CA ALA A 179 -0.51 -6.18 5.73
C ALA A 179 -0.83 -7.08 6.95
N PHE A 180 -1.90 -7.84 6.82
CA PHE A 180 -2.42 -8.70 7.85
C PHE A 180 -2.34 -10.15 7.39
N SER A 181 -1.62 -10.98 8.17
CA SER A 181 -1.67 -12.43 8.00
C SER A 181 -2.81 -13.01 8.84
N ILE A 182 -3.67 -13.79 8.22
CA ILE A 182 -4.83 -14.42 8.87
C ILE A 182 -4.38 -15.42 9.95
N SER A 183 -3.21 -16.02 9.76
CA SER A 183 -2.64 -17.01 10.67
C SER A 183 -1.86 -16.41 11.85
N ASP A 184 -1.53 -15.12 11.82
CA ASP A 184 -0.73 -14.51 12.87
C ASP A 184 -1.60 -14.02 14.03
N THR A 185 -1.05 -14.09 15.26
CA THR A 185 -1.66 -13.48 16.44
C THR A 185 -1.92 -11.98 16.24
N PRO A 186 -3.04 -11.46 16.73
CA PRO A 186 -3.35 -10.05 16.62
C PRO A 186 -2.28 -9.21 17.34
N LEU A 187 -1.44 -8.51 16.57
CA LEU A 187 -0.73 -7.35 17.10
C LEU A 187 -1.82 -6.31 17.33
N THR A 188 -2.03 -5.91 18.59
CA THR A 188 -3.16 -5.12 19.05
C THR A 188 -3.42 -3.90 18.17
N PHE A 189 -4.47 -3.97 17.37
CA PHE A 189 -4.95 -2.86 16.57
C PHE A 189 -5.96 -2.07 17.41
N ASN A 190 -5.47 -1.32 18.36
CA ASN A 190 -6.30 -0.39 19.13
C ASN A 190 -6.58 0.86 18.30
N GLY A 191 -7.66 0.78 17.52
CA GLY A 191 -8.38 1.94 17.02
C GLY A 191 -7.90 2.57 15.72
N ALA A 192 -8.84 3.23 15.06
CA ALA A 192 -8.69 4.04 13.86
C ALA A 192 -7.65 5.19 13.98
N ASN A 193 -7.22 5.50 15.21
CA ASN A 193 -6.27 6.58 15.53
C ASN A 193 -4.82 6.33 15.11
N ARG A 194 -4.48 5.12 14.59
CA ARG A 194 -3.11 4.77 14.17
C ARG A 194 -2.94 4.57 12.66
N LEU A 195 -3.99 4.82 11.87
CA LEU A 195 -3.85 4.81 10.41
C LEU A 195 -3.13 6.08 9.95
N PRO A 196 -2.17 5.97 9.02
CA PRO A 196 -1.57 7.15 8.40
C PRO A 196 -2.65 8.05 7.79
N PRO A 197 -2.48 9.39 7.82
CA PRO A 197 -3.42 10.31 7.22
C PRO A 197 -3.70 9.95 5.76
N GLY A 198 -4.99 9.85 5.40
CA GLY A 198 -5.44 9.52 4.04
C GLY A 198 -5.63 8.03 3.74
N THR A 199 -5.02 7.11 4.47
CA THR A 199 -5.20 5.65 4.28
C THR A 199 -6.66 5.22 4.49
N TYR A 200 -7.37 5.81 5.44
CA TYR A 200 -8.79 5.49 5.72
C TYR A 200 -9.73 5.66 4.53
N ARG A 201 -9.36 6.47 3.53
CA ARG A 201 -10.17 6.72 2.34
C ARG A 201 -10.37 5.48 1.47
N TYR A 202 -9.46 4.53 1.53
CA TYR A 202 -9.44 3.32 0.69
C TYR A 202 -9.86 2.06 1.44
N LEU A 203 -10.28 2.20 2.72
CA LEU A 203 -10.77 1.07 3.50
C LEU A 203 -12.04 0.48 2.92
N ALA A 204 -12.13 -0.84 2.87
CA ALA A 204 -13.36 -1.51 2.54
C ALA A 204 -14.36 -1.39 3.71
N PRO A 205 -15.69 -1.28 3.45
CA PRO A 205 -16.69 -1.05 4.48
C PRO A 205 -16.67 -2.08 5.62
N GLU A 206 -16.42 -3.34 5.30
CA GLU A 206 -16.32 -4.44 6.28
C GLU A 206 -15.15 -4.25 7.24
N MET A 207 -14.08 -3.56 6.85
CA MET A 207 -12.92 -3.29 7.72
C MET A 207 -13.24 -2.28 8.84
N LEU A 208 -14.38 -1.62 8.78
CA LEU A 208 -14.85 -0.67 9.78
C LEU A 208 -15.81 -1.31 10.80
N GLN A 209 -16.11 -2.59 10.67
CA GLN A 209 -16.99 -3.32 11.58
C GLN A 209 -16.22 -3.91 12.76
N PRO A 210 -16.80 -3.99 13.97
CA PRO A 210 -16.22 -4.74 15.08
C PRO A 210 -15.99 -6.19 14.70
N GLY A 211 -14.87 -6.78 15.11
CA GLY A 211 -14.58 -8.20 14.83
C GLY A 211 -14.24 -8.52 13.36
N PHE A 212 -14.00 -7.50 12.54
CA PHE A 212 -13.78 -7.65 11.08
C PHE A 212 -12.71 -8.68 10.69
N ARG A 213 -11.75 -8.95 11.57
CA ARG A 213 -10.62 -9.86 11.30
C ARG A 213 -11.06 -11.29 10.94
N GLU A 214 -12.15 -11.77 11.56
CA GLU A 214 -12.67 -13.13 11.38
C GLU A 214 -13.35 -13.34 10.02
N SER A 215 -13.77 -12.23 9.38
CA SER A 215 -14.53 -12.25 8.12
C SER A 215 -13.79 -11.65 6.93
N LEU A 216 -12.56 -11.15 7.12
CA LEU A 216 -11.79 -10.56 6.03
C LEU A 216 -11.25 -11.62 5.07
N ASP A 217 -11.39 -11.33 3.79
CA ASP A 217 -10.72 -12.03 2.71
C ASP A 217 -10.19 -11.06 1.63
N PHE A 218 -9.63 -11.58 0.56
CA PHE A 218 -9.07 -10.81 -0.55
C PHE A 218 -10.06 -9.82 -1.19
N ARG A 219 -11.38 -9.97 -0.99
CA ARG A 219 -12.38 -9.05 -1.54
C ARG A 219 -12.31 -7.66 -0.92
N SER A 220 -11.71 -7.52 0.27
CA SER A 220 -11.41 -6.21 0.84
C SER A 220 -10.33 -5.49 0.04
N ASP A 221 -9.28 -6.18 -0.38
CA ASP A 221 -8.24 -5.61 -1.25
C ASP A 221 -8.77 -5.34 -2.66
N ILE A 222 -9.66 -6.17 -3.19
CA ILE A 222 -10.37 -5.91 -4.46
C ILE A 222 -11.14 -4.58 -4.40
N TYR A 223 -11.83 -4.29 -3.30
CA TYR A 223 -12.52 -3.01 -3.11
C TYR A 223 -11.54 -1.82 -3.11
N SER A 224 -10.47 -1.92 -2.37
CA SER A 224 -9.42 -0.88 -2.30
C SER A 224 -8.74 -0.67 -3.66
N ALA A 225 -8.49 -1.75 -4.41
CA ALA A 225 -7.98 -1.70 -5.78
C ALA A 225 -8.97 -0.99 -6.72
N ALA A 226 -10.27 -1.29 -6.62
CA ALA A 226 -11.29 -0.62 -7.42
C ALA A 226 -11.40 0.88 -7.12
N LEU A 227 -11.30 1.30 -5.84
CA LEU A 227 -11.21 2.72 -5.47
C LEU A 227 -9.98 3.39 -6.07
N THR A 228 -8.82 2.72 -6.03
CA THR A 228 -7.56 3.20 -6.60
C THR A 228 -7.66 3.40 -8.11
N ILE A 229 -8.23 2.43 -8.83
CA ILE A 229 -8.43 2.50 -10.29
C ILE A 229 -9.45 3.59 -10.63
N TYR A 230 -10.55 3.67 -9.89
CA TYR A 230 -11.57 4.70 -10.08
C TYR A 230 -10.97 6.11 -9.95
N GLU A 231 -10.23 6.36 -8.86
CA GLU A 231 -9.62 7.68 -8.64
C GLU A 231 -8.60 8.01 -9.74
N TYR A 232 -7.79 7.06 -10.17
CA TYR A 232 -6.84 7.28 -11.27
C TYR A 232 -7.55 7.53 -12.60
N ALA A 233 -8.64 6.81 -12.89
CA ALA A 233 -9.43 6.98 -14.11
C ALA A 233 -10.20 8.32 -14.13
N ALA A 234 -10.85 8.68 -13.02
CA ALA A 234 -11.74 9.85 -12.93
C ALA A 234 -11.02 11.12 -12.46
N GLY A 235 -9.77 11.03 -11.98
CA GLY A 235 -9.02 12.14 -11.39
C GLY A 235 -9.54 12.58 -10.01
N GLN A 236 -10.51 11.86 -9.44
CA GLN A 236 -11.11 12.17 -8.14
C GLN A 236 -11.60 10.91 -7.42
N HIS A 237 -11.48 10.93 -6.09
CA HIS A 237 -11.96 9.82 -5.27
C HIS A 237 -13.51 9.77 -5.25
N PRO A 238 -14.15 8.57 -5.43
CA PRO A 238 -15.60 8.49 -5.57
C PRO A 238 -16.38 8.81 -4.30
N LEU A 239 -15.79 8.64 -3.13
CA LEU A 239 -16.46 8.80 -1.82
C LEU A 239 -15.84 9.90 -0.95
N ALA A 240 -14.51 10.07 -0.96
CA ALA A 240 -13.84 11.08 -0.15
C ALA A 240 -13.78 12.43 -0.87
N LYS A 241 -14.21 13.51 -0.19
CA LYS A 241 -14.14 14.88 -0.71
C LYS A 241 -12.97 15.62 -0.08
N ASN A 242 -12.44 16.64 -0.77
CA ASN A 242 -11.24 17.37 -0.34
C ASN A 242 -11.34 18.07 1.02
N LYS A 243 -12.56 18.36 1.49
CA LYS A 243 -12.81 19.05 2.77
C LYS A 243 -13.37 18.13 3.85
N ASP A 244 -13.47 16.82 3.58
CA ASP A 244 -14.00 15.88 4.56
C ASP A 244 -12.99 15.64 5.68
N ASP A 245 -13.50 15.62 6.90
CA ASP A 245 -12.81 15.03 8.04
C ASP A 245 -12.86 13.48 7.97
N LEU A 246 -12.20 12.85 8.91
CA LEU A 246 -12.18 11.39 9.05
C LEU A 246 -13.59 10.82 9.17
N ILE A 247 -14.42 11.39 10.04
CA ILE A 247 -15.76 10.87 10.35
C ILE A 247 -16.68 10.94 9.14
N ALA A 248 -16.67 12.08 8.42
CA ALA A 248 -17.46 12.25 7.22
C ALA A 248 -17.08 11.24 6.12
N THR A 249 -15.77 11.02 5.92
CA THR A 249 -15.29 10.03 4.94
C THR A 249 -15.68 8.61 5.33
N LEU A 250 -15.46 8.19 6.58
CA LEU A 250 -15.84 6.86 7.05
C LEU A 250 -17.37 6.63 6.97
N SER A 251 -18.17 7.65 7.29
CA SER A 251 -19.62 7.59 7.16
C SER A 251 -20.03 7.33 5.69
N ARG A 252 -19.39 8.01 4.72
CA ARG A 252 -19.67 7.76 3.29
C ARG A 252 -19.23 6.37 2.85
N ILE A 253 -18.05 5.92 3.26
CA ILE A 253 -17.58 4.57 2.96
C ILE A 253 -18.60 3.52 3.40
N VAL A 254 -19.24 3.70 4.55
CA VAL A 254 -20.24 2.75 5.04
C VAL A 254 -21.59 2.92 4.36
N ARG A 255 -22.06 4.15 4.15
CA ARG A 255 -23.47 4.43 3.80
C ARG A 255 -23.74 4.75 2.33
N GLU A 256 -22.77 5.41 1.64
CA GLU A 256 -23.01 5.90 0.28
C GLU A 256 -22.43 4.95 -0.77
N SER A 257 -23.19 4.65 -1.81
CA SER A 257 -22.65 3.96 -3.00
C SER A 257 -21.89 4.96 -3.87
N PRO A 258 -20.71 4.61 -4.38
CA PRO A 258 -20.05 5.41 -5.41
C PRO A 258 -20.96 5.61 -6.62
N LYS A 259 -20.84 6.76 -7.27
CA LYS A 259 -21.40 6.95 -8.61
C LYS A 259 -20.69 6.01 -9.57
N SER A 260 -21.40 5.56 -10.61
CA SER A 260 -20.78 4.73 -11.64
C SER A 260 -19.57 5.44 -12.26
N LEU A 261 -18.49 4.69 -12.52
CA LEU A 261 -17.33 5.23 -13.23
C LEU A 261 -17.71 5.82 -14.59
N GLY A 262 -18.75 5.29 -15.23
CA GLY A 262 -19.27 5.77 -16.52
C GLY A 262 -19.78 7.22 -16.49
N GLU A 263 -20.15 7.77 -15.31
CA GLU A 263 -20.52 9.18 -15.21
C GLU A 263 -19.34 10.14 -15.48
N TYR A 264 -18.11 9.68 -15.28
CA TYR A 264 -16.89 10.46 -15.45
C TYR A 264 -16.07 10.01 -16.66
N ARG A 265 -16.22 8.77 -17.08
CA ARG A 265 -15.45 8.12 -18.13
C ARG A 265 -16.37 7.32 -19.07
N ALA A 266 -17.27 8.03 -19.75
CA ALA A 266 -18.16 7.45 -20.77
C ALA A 266 -17.41 6.91 -22.00
N ASP A 267 -16.12 7.21 -22.13
CA ASP A 267 -15.22 6.69 -23.16
C ASP A 267 -14.75 5.25 -22.90
N LEU A 268 -14.95 4.72 -21.68
CA LEU A 268 -14.59 3.34 -21.33
C LEU A 268 -15.70 2.36 -21.73
N SER A 269 -15.31 1.11 -21.96
CA SER A 269 -16.27 0.05 -22.32
C SER A 269 -17.27 -0.23 -21.19
N PRO A 270 -18.52 -0.57 -21.52
CA PRO A 270 -19.53 -0.97 -20.53
C PRO A 270 -19.06 -2.14 -19.65
N PHE A 271 -18.26 -3.05 -20.21
CA PHE A 271 -17.68 -4.18 -19.49
C PHE A 271 -16.72 -3.70 -18.38
N PHE A 272 -15.80 -2.79 -18.71
CA PHE A 272 -14.83 -2.27 -17.75
C PHE A 272 -15.53 -1.48 -16.64
N ILE A 273 -16.43 -0.56 -17.02
CA ILE A 273 -17.23 0.23 -16.07
C ILE A 273 -18.00 -0.70 -15.13
N GLY A 274 -18.77 -1.65 -15.66
CA GLY A 274 -19.56 -2.58 -14.86
C GLY A 274 -18.73 -3.45 -13.93
N THR A 275 -17.50 -3.80 -14.34
CA THR A 275 -16.57 -4.57 -13.51
C THR A 275 -16.11 -3.73 -12.30
N ILE A 276 -15.71 -2.46 -12.50
CA ILE A 276 -15.33 -1.56 -11.41
C ILE A 276 -16.51 -1.32 -10.47
N ASP A 277 -17.70 -1.05 -11.00
CA ASP A 277 -18.91 -0.80 -10.21
C ASP A 277 -19.32 -2.03 -9.38
N GLN A 278 -19.10 -3.26 -9.91
CA GLN A 278 -19.36 -4.49 -9.16
C GLN A 278 -18.39 -4.66 -7.98
N MET A 279 -17.11 -4.32 -8.16
CA MET A 279 -16.12 -4.45 -7.09
C MET A 279 -16.29 -3.41 -6.00
N LEU A 280 -16.94 -2.29 -6.29
CA LEU A 280 -17.28 -1.26 -5.32
C LEU A 280 -18.58 -1.55 -4.53
N LYS A 281 -19.17 -2.75 -4.68
CA LYS A 281 -20.32 -3.15 -3.84
C LYS A 281 -19.92 -3.19 -2.38
N LYS A 282 -20.80 -2.66 -1.51
CA LYS A 282 -20.54 -2.58 -0.05
C LYS A 282 -20.46 -3.95 0.59
N ILE A 283 -21.28 -4.87 0.16
CA ILE A 283 -21.34 -6.26 0.67
C ILE A 283 -20.28 -7.08 -0.04
N PRO A 284 -19.28 -7.66 0.69
CA PRO A 284 -18.22 -8.44 0.05
C PRO A 284 -18.71 -9.62 -0.78
N ALA A 285 -19.81 -10.25 -0.37
CA ALA A 285 -20.39 -11.38 -1.10
C ALA A 285 -20.90 -11.03 -2.51
N LEU A 286 -21.17 -9.74 -2.79
CA LEU A 286 -21.59 -9.26 -4.11
C LEU A 286 -20.40 -8.91 -5.02
N ARG A 287 -19.17 -8.91 -4.48
CA ARG A 287 -17.93 -8.74 -5.25
C ARG A 287 -17.50 -10.06 -5.89
N PRO A 288 -16.64 -10.05 -6.92
CA PRO A 288 -16.13 -11.30 -7.52
C PRO A 288 -15.48 -12.21 -6.47
N SER A 289 -15.87 -13.48 -6.50
CA SER A 289 -15.34 -14.52 -5.57
C SER A 289 -14.19 -15.33 -6.17
N ASN A 290 -13.87 -15.16 -7.45
CA ASN A 290 -12.82 -15.87 -8.14
C ASN A 290 -11.90 -14.90 -8.88
N ILE A 291 -10.71 -14.68 -8.32
CA ILE A 291 -9.71 -13.74 -8.88
C ILE A 291 -9.22 -14.22 -10.25
N ASN A 292 -8.99 -15.52 -10.45
CA ASN A 292 -8.49 -16.04 -11.71
C ASN A 292 -9.51 -15.81 -12.84
N LEU A 293 -10.78 -16.11 -12.59
CA LEU A 293 -11.84 -15.86 -13.57
C LEU A 293 -11.97 -14.36 -13.91
N LEU A 294 -11.72 -13.48 -12.93
CA LEU A 294 -11.75 -12.04 -13.15
C LEU A 294 -10.57 -11.58 -14.03
N ILE A 295 -9.36 -12.10 -13.77
CA ILE A 295 -8.18 -11.85 -14.60
C ILE A 295 -8.43 -12.33 -16.03
N ASP A 296 -8.89 -13.58 -16.20
CA ASP A 296 -9.17 -14.16 -17.53
C ASP A 296 -10.17 -13.33 -18.33
N LYS A 297 -11.22 -12.80 -17.67
CA LYS A 297 -12.22 -11.93 -18.31
C LYS A 297 -11.62 -10.60 -18.76
N LEU A 298 -10.74 -10.01 -17.94
CA LEU A 298 -10.05 -8.76 -18.28
C LEU A 298 -9.03 -8.96 -19.40
N GLU A 299 -8.36 -10.11 -19.48
CA GLU A 299 -7.41 -10.43 -20.54
C GLU A 299 -8.11 -10.75 -21.88
N LYS A 300 -9.32 -11.33 -21.87
CA LYS A 300 -10.04 -11.73 -23.09
C LYS A 300 -10.87 -10.62 -23.73
N ASN A 301 -11.27 -9.60 -22.99
CA ASN A 301 -12.08 -8.49 -23.51
C ASN A 301 -11.19 -7.33 -24.01
N VAL A 302 -10.14 -7.68 -24.75
CA VAL A 302 -9.25 -6.72 -25.43
C VAL A 302 -9.87 -6.29 -26.77
#